data_6950235237bf1ad6ba94435009f8bfbd
#
_entry.id   6950235237bf1ad6ba94435009f8bfbd
#
_cell.length_a   1.000
_cell.length_b   1.000
_cell.length_c   1.000
_cell.angle_alpha   90.00
_cell.angle_beta   90.00
_cell.angle_gamma   90.00
#
_symmetry.space_group_name_H-M   'P 1'
#
loop_
_entity.id
_entity.type
_entity.pdbx_description
1 polymer ?
#
loop_
_entity_poly.entity_id
_entity_poly.type
_entity_poly.pdbx_seq_one_letter_code
_entity_poly.pdbx_strand_id
1 'polypeptide(L)'
;DSYISNDYLGMSQRKETIEAGINALMKYGTGACAAQPIGGYLDIHRQLEKEIADFVGQEDAILFSSGFGANAGLLRAILGKNDIAYIDSYIHTSAMSGLIGTNTKHIGHNDIEYLDMILDKEKDKDQTRLVIVDGVYSQNGDLSKLPEYISVCKKHNCLLMVDDAHG
;
A
#
# COMPACT_ATOMS: atom_id res chain seq x y z
N ASP A 1 1.55 -29.65 -5.48
CA ASP A 1 0.83 -28.39 -5.22
C ASP A 1 1.57 -27.63 -4.14
N SER A 2 1.77 -26.32 -4.34
CA SER A 2 2.41 -25.43 -3.36
C SER A 2 1.34 -24.61 -2.63
N TYR A 3 1.32 -24.69 -1.30
CA TYR A 3 0.38 -23.96 -0.45
C TYR A 3 1.04 -22.75 0.23
N ILE A 4 2.31 -22.46 -0.11
CA ILE A 4 3.09 -21.36 0.46
C ILE A 4 3.44 -20.27 -0.56
N SER A 5 2.90 -20.37 -1.78
CA SER A 5 3.12 -19.40 -2.86
C SER A 5 2.11 -18.28 -2.79
N ASN A 6 2.58 -17.04 -3.00
CA ASN A 6 1.71 -15.88 -3.21
C ASN A 6 1.25 -15.71 -4.67
N ASP A 7 1.56 -16.66 -5.55
CA ASP A 7 1.07 -16.70 -6.94
C ASP A 7 -0.37 -17.23 -7.00
N TYR A 8 -1.31 -16.53 -6.36
CA TYR A 8 -2.69 -16.95 -6.16
C TYR A 8 -3.44 -17.28 -7.45
N LEU A 9 -3.13 -16.57 -8.53
CA LEU A 9 -3.78 -16.74 -9.83
C LEU A 9 -2.93 -17.57 -10.81
N GLY A 10 -1.76 -18.07 -10.39
CA GLY A 10 -0.86 -18.83 -11.25
C GLY A 10 -0.28 -18.03 -12.40
N MET A 11 -0.18 -16.70 -12.26
CA MET A 11 0.25 -15.81 -13.33
C MET A 11 1.71 -16.01 -13.72
N SER A 12 2.56 -16.45 -12.78
CA SER A 12 4.00 -16.63 -13.04
C SER A 12 4.31 -17.68 -14.11
N GLN A 13 3.39 -18.63 -14.34
CA GLN A 13 3.58 -19.73 -15.30
C GLN A 13 2.70 -19.59 -16.56
N ARG A 14 1.96 -18.50 -16.69
CA ARG A 14 1.16 -18.26 -17.88
C ARG A 14 2.05 -17.92 -19.07
N LYS A 15 1.72 -18.50 -20.22
CA LYS A 15 2.46 -18.31 -21.47
C LYS A 15 2.54 -16.83 -21.85
N GLU A 16 1.43 -16.12 -21.74
CA GLU A 16 1.32 -14.69 -22.05
C GLU A 16 2.24 -13.85 -21.17
N THR A 17 2.32 -14.15 -19.88
CA THR A 17 3.21 -13.46 -18.93
C THR A 17 4.67 -13.72 -19.26
N ILE A 18 5.01 -14.98 -19.57
CA ILE A 18 6.37 -15.37 -19.95
C ILE A 18 6.79 -14.68 -21.25
N GLU A 19 5.95 -14.71 -22.29
CA GLU A 19 6.22 -14.07 -23.58
C GLU A 19 6.39 -12.55 -23.44
N ALA A 20 5.55 -11.89 -22.64
CA ALA A 20 5.70 -10.47 -22.32
C ALA A 20 7.03 -10.16 -21.64
N GLY A 21 7.45 -11.01 -20.68
CA GLY A 21 8.75 -10.90 -20.02
C GLY A 21 9.90 -11.03 -20.98
N ILE A 22 9.88 -12.02 -21.90
CA ILE A 22 10.90 -12.21 -22.94
C ILE A 22 10.97 -10.98 -23.85
N ASN A 23 9.84 -10.47 -24.31
CA ASN A 23 9.78 -9.30 -25.19
C ASN A 23 10.35 -8.05 -24.49
N ALA A 24 10.02 -7.84 -23.22
CA ALA A 24 10.56 -6.74 -22.43
C ALA A 24 12.07 -6.89 -22.24
N LEU A 25 12.55 -8.10 -21.94
CA LEU A 25 13.98 -8.38 -21.81
C LEU A 25 14.75 -8.09 -23.12
N MET A 26 14.20 -8.46 -24.27
CA MET A 26 14.81 -8.20 -25.57
C MET A 26 14.83 -6.71 -25.93
N LYS A 27 13.82 -5.94 -25.48
CA LYS A 27 13.71 -4.51 -25.77
C LYS A 27 14.55 -3.65 -24.83
N TYR A 28 14.53 -3.94 -23.54
CA TYR A 28 15.08 -3.07 -22.47
C TYR A 28 16.35 -3.63 -21.82
N GLY A 29 16.71 -4.89 -22.09
CA GLY A 29 17.80 -5.57 -21.38
C GLY A 29 17.35 -6.08 -20.01
N THR A 30 18.32 -6.37 -19.14
CA THR A 30 18.10 -7.02 -17.83
C THR A 30 17.70 -6.05 -16.71
N GLY A 31 17.59 -4.76 -16.99
CA GLY A 31 17.19 -3.77 -16.00
C GLY A 31 17.37 -2.33 -16.47
N ALA A 32 16.81 -1.40 -15.74
CA ALA A 32 16.86 0.03 -16.06
C ALA A 32 18.22 0.68 -15.80
N CYS A 33 19.13 0.01 -15.09
CA CYS A 33 20.53 0.39 -14.84
C CYS A 33 20.75 1.77 -14.19
N ALA A 34 19.70 2.45 -13.75
CA ALA A 34 19.75 3.73 -13.07
C ALA A 34 18.53 3.92 -12.14
N ALA A 35 18.63 4.86 -11.21
CA ALA A 35 17.47 5.29 -10.44
C ALA A 35 16.46 6.04 -11.34
N GLN A 36 15.17 5.91 -11.05
CA GLN A 36 14.11 6.52 -11.86
C GLN A 36 14.33 8.02 -12.14
N PRO A 37 14.69 8.87 -11.15
CA PRO A 37 14.87 10.31 -11.40
C PRO A 37 16.04 10.68 -12.32
N ILE A 38 16.99 9.73 -12.52
CA ILE A 38 18.23 10.00 -13.28
C ILE A 38 18.14 9.48 -14.72
N GLY A 39 17.33 8.45 -14.97
CA GLY A 39 17.21 7.82 -16.27
C GLY A 39 16.74 6.38 -16.25
N GLY A 40 16.47 5.82 -15.05
CA GLY A 40 15.94 4.46 -14.89
C GLY A 40 14.41 4.38 -15.00
N TYR A 41 13.72 5.45 -15.41
CA TYR A 41 12.29 5.45 -15.65
C TYR A 41 12.01 5.22 -17.13
N LEU A 42 11.64 3.97 -17.47
CA LEU A 42 11.38 3.55 -18.84
C LEU A 42 9.89 3.75 -19.20
N ASP A 43 9.60 3.77 -20.51
CA ASP A 43 8.24 3.87 -21.02
C ASP A 43 7.30 2.75 -20.49
N ILE A 44 7.83 1.54 -20.31
CA ILE A 44 7.08 0.41 -19.73
C ILE A 44 6.66 0.66 -18.29
N HIS A 45 7.45 1.40 -17.49
CA HIS A 45 7.05 1.76 -16.13
C HIS A 45 5.82 2.68 -16.15
N ARG A 46 5.85 3.73 -16.98
CA ARG A 46 4.73 4.66 -17.11
C ARG A 46 3.48 3.98 -17.66
N GLN A 47 3.65 3.07 -18.60
CA GLN A 47 2.54 2.30 -19.12
C GLN A 47 1.88 1.47 -18.03
N LEU A 48 2.67 0.75 -17.22
CA LEU A 48 2.16 -0.07 -16.12
C LEU A 48 1.46 0.79 -15.06
N GLU A 49 2.03 1.95 -14.68
CA GLU A 49 1.40 2.87 -13.74
C GLU A 49 0.00 3.31 -14.21
N LYS A 50 -0.13 3.67 -15.48
CA LYS A 50 -1.42 4.02 -16.06
C LYS A 50 -2.41 2.86 -16.05
N GLU A 51 -1.98 1.68 -16.47
CA GLU A 51 -2.84 0.50 -16.51
C GLU A 51 -3.31 0.10 -15.10
N ILE A 52 -2.44 0.20 -14.09
CA ILE A 52 -2.82 -0.03 -12.69
C ILE A 52 -3.80 1.04 -12.20
N ALA A 53 -3.52 2.32 -12.45
CA ALA A 53 -4.41 3.41 -12.05
C ALA A 53 -5.81 3.25 -12.65
N ASP A 54 -5.89 2.94 -13.96
CA ASP A 54 -7.15 2.67 -14.65
C ASP A 54 -7.87 1.44 -14.08
N PHE A 55 -7.13 0.36 -13.79
CA PHE A 55 -7.70 -0.87 -13.23
C PHE A 55 -8.32 -0.67 -11.84
N VAL A 56 -7.65 0.10 -10.98
CA VAL A 56 -8.14 0.38 -9.61
C VAL A 56 -9.02 1.64 -9.53
N GLY A 57 -9.25 2.33 -10.65
CA GLY A 57 -10.10 3.53 -10.71
C GLY A 57 -9.51 4.74 -10.00
N GLN A 58 -8.19 4.89 -10.00
CA GLN A 58 -7.48 6.02 -9.41
C GLN A 58 -6.90 6.95 -10.48
N GLU A 59 -6.53 8.17 -10.07
CA GLU A 59 -5.99 9.19 -10.99
C GLU A 59 -4.61 8.83 -11.52
N ASP A 60 -3.76 8.24 -10.69
CA ASP A 60 -2.39 7.84 -11.05
C ASP A 60 -1.88 6.73 -10.11
N ALA A 61 -0.73 6.15 -10.47
CA ALA A 61 -0.02 5.16 -9.68
C ALA A 61 1.48 5.42 -9.72
N ILE A 62 2.20 4.93 -8.71
CA ILE A 62 3.66 5.01 -8.61
C ILE A 62 4.21 3.61 -8.35
N LEU A 63 5.22 3.21 -9.15
CA LEU A 63 5.87 1.91 -9.00
C LEU A 63 7.02 1.96 -8.00
N PHE A 64 7.09 0.94 -7.18
CA PHE A 64 8.22 0.64 -6.30
C PHE A 64 8.79 -0.75 -6.62
N SER A 65 10.02 -1.00 -6.22
CA SER A 65 10.69 -2.30 -6.43
C SER A 65 10.14 -3.43 -5.55
N SER A 66 9.34 -3.11 -4.55
CA SER A 66 8.70 -4.07 -3.65
C SER A 66 7.56 -3.41 -2.89
N GLY A 67 6.58 -4.20 -2.41
CA GLY A 67 5.53 -3.72 -1.50
C GLY A 67 6.11 -3.19 -0.18
N PHE A 68 7.19 -3.80 0.33
CA PHE A 68 7.91 -3.26 1.49
C PHE A 68 8.41 -1.84 1.22
N GLY A 69 9.05 -1.63 0.07
CA GLY A 69 9.54 -0.30 -0.35
C GLY A 69 8.41 0.70 -0.57
N ALA A 70 7.27 0.25 -1.11
CA ALA A 70 6.08 1.08 -1.30
C ALA A 70 5.55 1.60 0.04
N ASN A 71 5.28 0.72 1.00
CA ASN A 71 4.79 1.10 2.32
C ASN A 71 5.78 2.02 3.06
N ALA A 72 7.04 1.60 3.17
CA ALA A 72 8.04 2.37 3.90
C ALA A 72 8.34 3.73 3.23
N GLY A 73 8.40 3.77 1.92
CA GLY A 73 8.67 4.99 1.15
C GLY A 73 7.51 5.97 1.18
N LEU A 74 6.28 5.49 0.90
CA LEU A 74 5.08 6.31 0.91
C LEU A 74 4.86 6.96 2.28
N LEU A 75 4.85 6.15 3.34
CA LEU A 75 4.56 6.65 4.69
C LEU A 75 5.56 7.70 5.16
N ARG A 76 6.85 7.52 4.87
CA ARG A 76 7.88 8.54 5.15
C ARG A 76 7.74 9.80 4.32
N ALA A 77 7.17 9.70 3.13
CA ALA A 77 6.97 10.86 2.25
C ALA A 77 5.78 11.71 2.67
N ILE A 78 4.69 11.10 3.17
CA ILE A 78 3.42 11.79 3.45
C ILE A 78 3.24 12.16 4.91
N LEU A 79 3.96 11.54 5.85
CA LEU A 79 3.83 11.79 7.29
C LEU A 79 5.10 12.39 7.87
N GLY A 80 4.94 13.47 8.62
CA GLY A 80 5.97 14.11 9.41
C GLY A 80 5.86 13.79 10.90
N LYS A 81 6.76 14.36 11.70
CA LYS A 81 6.82 14.18 13.16
C LYS A 81 5.59 14.71 13.92
N ASN A 82 4.86 15.63 13.32
CA ASN A 82 3.68 16.24 13.92
C ASN A 82 2.39 15.53 13.49
N ASP A 83 2.45 14.66 12.48
CA ASP A 83 1.33 13.89 11.98
C ASP A 83 1.10 12.64 12.84
N ILE A 84 -0.04 12.01 12.67
CA ILE A 84 -0.39 10.83 13.43
C ILE A 84 -0.91 9.71 12.51
N ALA A 85 -0.40 8.50 12.74
CA ALA A 85 -0.88 7.28 12.13
C ALA A 85 -1.66 6.43 13.13
N TYR A 86 -2.83 5.95 12.73
CA TYR A 86 -3.64 4.96 13.45
C TYR A 86 -3.53 3.64 12.68
N ILE A 87 -2.98 2.61 13.30
CA ILE A 87 -2.65 1.36 12.63
C ILE A 87 -3.37 0.18 13.27
N ASP A 88 -3.92 -0.68 12.43
CA ASP A 88 -4.46 -1.97 12.89
C ASP A 88 -3.33 -2.83 13.49
N SER A 89 -3.64 -3.59 14.54
CA SER A 89 -2.66 -4.43 15.25
C SER A 89 -2.02 -5.52 14.38
N TYR A 90 -2.65 -5.90 13.28
CA TYR A 90 -2.21 -6.97 12.38
C TYR A 90 -1.58 -6.47 11.08
N ILE A 91 -1.34 -5.16 10.99
CA ILE A 91 -0.72 -4.57 9.81
C ILE A 91 0.67 -5.15 9.54
N HIS A 92 1.04 -5.21 8.27
CA HIS A 92 2.35 -5.71 7.86
C HIS A 92 3.50 -4.83 8.39
N THR A 93 4.61 -5.46 8.75
CA THR A 93 5.81 -4.80 9.35
C THR A 93 6.45 -3.73 8.48
N SER A 94 6.26 -3.76 7.17
CA SER A 94 6.74 -2.71 6.24
C SER A 94 6.14 -1.34 6.55
N ALA A 95 4.86 -1.28 6.95
CA ALA A 95 4.22 -0.04 7.37
C ALA A 95 4.88 0.51 8.63
N MET A 96 5.17 -0.35 9.62
CA MET A 96 5.91 0.04 10.83
C MET A 96 7.27 0.66 10.52
N SER A 97 7.98 0.12 9.53
CA SER A 97 9.28 0.65 9.09
C SER A 97 9.16 2.06 8.49
N GLY A 98 8.06 2.36 7.81
CA GLY A 98 7.76 3.68 7.27
C GLY A 98 7.37 4.72 8.32
N LEU A 99 6.86 4.27 9.46
CA LEU A 99 6.35 5.13 10.55
C LEU A 99 7.39 5.52 11.60
N ILE A 100 8.64 5.12 11.43
CA ILE A 100 9.72 5.48 12.37
C ILE A 100 9.85 7.00 12.45
N GLY A 101 9.62 7.56 13.64
CA GLY A 101 9.66 9.01 13.89
C GLY A 101 8.31 9.72 13.74
N THR A 102 7.27 9.03 13.32
CA THR A 102 5.89 9.51 13.30
C THR A 102 5.17 9.11 14.59
N ASN A 103 4.27 9.96 15.08
CA ASN A 103 3.40 9.60 16.20
C ASN A 103 2.43 8.51 15.74
N THR A 104 2.50 7.32 16.35
CA THR A 104 1.75 6.15 15.93
C THR A 104 0.89 5.62 17.06
N LYS A 105 -0.38 5.31 16.77
CA LYS A 105 -1.33 4.70 17.69
C LYS A 105 -1.85 3.38 17.14
N HIS A 106 -1.78 2.36 17.96
CA HIS A 106 -2.34 1.06 17.63
C HIS A 106 -3.82 1.02 17.96
N ILE A 107 -4.61 0.53 17.03
CA ILE A 107 -6.01 0.15 17.22
C ILE A 107 -6.11 -1.38 17.27
N GLY A 108 -7.11 -1.90 17.98
CA GLY A 108 -7.41 -3.32 17.95
C GLY A 108 -7.73 -3.80 16.53
N HIS A 109 -7.49 -5.09 16.25
CA HIS A 109 -7.78 -5.65 14.94
C HIS A 109 -9.25 -5.47 14.58
N ASN A 110 -9.53 -4.77 13.47
CA ASN A 110 -10.88 -4.42 13.01
C ASN A 110 -11.76 -3.73 14.07
N ASP A 111 -11.15 -2.97 15.00
CA ASP A 111 -11.86 -2.27 16.08
C ASP A 111 -12.27 -0.85 15.64
N ILE A 112 -13.36 -0.81 14.88
CA ILE A 112 -13.92 0.42 14.32
C ILE A 112 -14.47 1.36 15.40
N GLU A 113 -15.06 0.80 16.45
CA GLU A 113 -15.65 1.57 17.54
C GLU A 113 -14.58 2.33 18.32
N TYR A 114 -13.47 1.67 18.64
CA TYR A 114 -12.33 2.30 19.27
C TYR A 114 -11.69 3.36 18.37
N LEU A 115 -11.55 3.08 17.06
CA LEU A 115 -11.04 4.06 16.10
C LEU A 115 -11.93 5.32 16.06
N ASP A 116 -13.24 5.17 15.94
CA ASP A 116 -14.18 6.31 15.93
C ASP A 116 -14.07 7.13 17.21
N MET A 117 -14.02 6.48 18.36
CA MET A 117 -13.88 7.12 19.67
C MET A 117 -12.58 7.92 19.80
N ILE A 118 -11.44 7.34 19.36
CA ILE A 118 -10.13 8.00 19.52
C ILE A 118 -9.99 9.18 18.57
N LEU A 119 -10.49 9.05 17.34
CA LEU A 119 -10.50 10.15 16.36
C LEU A 119 -11.39 11.30 16.80
N ASP A 120 -12.51 11.03 17.49
CA ASP A 120 -13.37 12.07 18.04
C ASP A 120 -12.70 12.85 19.17
N LYS A 121 -11.91 12.18 20.00
CA LYS A 121 -11.17 12.81 21.11
C LYS A 121 -9.96 13.64 20.63
N GLU A 122 -9.39 13.31 19.48
CA GLU A 122 -8.13 13.88 18.99
C GLU A 122 -8.35 14.77 17.77
N LYS A 123 -9.13 15.83 17.94
CA LYS A 123 -9.48 16.80 16.89
C LYS A 123 -8.42 17.89 16.77
N ASP A 124 -7.21 17.57 16.36
CA ASP A 124 -6.24 18.57 15.92
C ASP A 124 -6.42 18.83 14.42
N LYS A 125 -6.69 20.10 14.04
CA LYS A 125 -7.01 20.47 12.67
C LYS A 125 -5.78 20.69 11.79
N ASP A 126 -4.62 20.89 12.41
CA ASP A 126 -3.38 21.24 11.71
C ASP A 126 -2.47 20.01 11.50
N GLN A 127 -2.98 18.82 11.77
CA GLN A 127 -2.26 17.56 11.76
C GLN A 127 -2.82 16.62 10.71
N THR A 128 -1.96 16.02 9.88
CA THR A 128 -2.36 14.91 9.02
C THR A 128 -2.65 13.69 9.86
N ARG A 129 -3.84 13.12 9.67
CA ARG A 129 -4.29 11.88 10.33
C ARG A 129 -4.46 10.80 9.27
N LEU A 130 -3.73 9.71 9.42
CA LEU A 130 -3.76 8.58 8.50
C LEU A 130 -4.15 7.31 9.23
N VAL A 131 -5.17 6.63 8.76
CA VAL A 131 -5.54 5.28 9.18
C VAL A 131 -4.91 4.29 8.20
N ILE A 132 -4.29 3.22 8.71
CA ILE A 132 -3.58 2.23 7.90
C ILE A 132 -4.09 0.84 8.25
N VAL A 133 -4.55 0.09 7.25
CA VAL A 133 -5.07 -1.27 7.37
C VAL A 133 -4.59 -2.13 6.20
N ASP A 134 -4.58 -3.45 6.36
CA ASP A 134 -4.45 -4.39 5.24
C ASP A 134 -5.85 -4.70 4.68
N GLY A 135 -5.99 -4.88 3.38
CA GLY A 135 -7.25 -5.30 2.76
C GLY A 135 -7.60 -6.74 3.15
N VAL A 136 -6.61 -7.63 2.98
CA VAL A 136 -6.61 -9.00 3.49
C VAL A 136 -5.38 -9.18 4.37
N TYR A 137 -5.56 -9.54 5.63
CA TYR A 137 -4.45 -9.69 6.58
C TYR A 137 -3.66 -10.97 6.33
N SER A 138 -2.37 -10.85 6.08
CA SER A 138 -1.49 -11.92 5.61
C SER A 138 -1.36 -13.13 6.54
N GLN A 139 -1.52 -12.93 7.86
CA GLN A 139 -1.28 -13.98 8.86
C GLN A 139 -2.47 -14.90 9.07
N ASN A 140 -3.69 -14.37 9.03
CA ASN A 140 -4.92 -15.10 9.37
C ASN A 140 -5.97 -15.10 8.24
N GLY A 141 -5.77 -14.29 7.20
CA GLY A 141 -6.68 -14.21 6.06
C GLY A 141 -7.97 -13.44 6.34
N ASP A 142 -8.03 -12.71 7.44
CA ASP A 142 -9.19 -11.88 7.77
C ASP A 142 -9.32 -10.73 6.78
N LEU A 143 -10.55 -10.38 6.46
CA LEU A 143 -10.88 -9.20 5.66
C LEU A 143 -11.00 -7.96 6.55
N SER A 144 -10.46 -6.87 6.07
CA SER A 144 -10.69 -5.56 6.68
C SER A 144 -12.16 -5.14 6.51
N LYS A 145 -12.71 -4.49 7.52
CA LYS A 145 -14.06 -3.87 7.46
C LYS A 145 -13.97 -2.52 6.70
N LEU A 146 -13.53 -2.57 5.42
CA LEU A 146 -13.25 -1.37 4.64
C LEU A 146 -14.42 -0.37 4.55
N PRO A 147 -15.68 -0.78 4.34
CA PRO A 147 -16.79 0.17 4.32
C PRO A 147 -16.91 1.00 5.60
N GLU A 148 -16.71 0.37 6.75
CA GLU A 148 -16.75 0.99 8.05
C GLU A 148 -15.55 1.92 8.26
N TYR A 149 -14.33 1.47 7.92
CA TYR A 149 -13.13 2.32 7.94
C TYR A 149 -13.29 3.56 7.07
N ILE A 150 -13.80 3.41 5.84
CA ILE A 150 -14.07 4.53 4.93
C ILE A 150 -15.06 5.51 5.56
N SER A 151 -16.15 5.00 6.17
CA SER A 151 -17.15 5.82 6.82
C SER A 151 -16.56 6.65 7.96
N VAL A 152 -15.80 6.01 8.85
CA VAL A 152 -15.15 6.67 9.99
C VAL A 152 -14.09 7.67 9.52
N CYS A 153 -13.25 7.32 8.57
CA CYS A 153 -12.24 8.23 8.03
C CYS A 153 -12.87 9.48 7.40
N LYS A 154 -13.94 9.32 6.63
CA LYS A 154 -14.69 10.46 6.07
C LYS A 154 -15.31 11.35 7.15
N LYS A 155 -15.95 10.75 8.17
CA LYS A 155 -16.55 11.46 9.31
C LYS A 155 -15.53 12.36 10.03
N HIS A 156 -14.30 11.89 10.19
CA HIS A 156 -13.26 12.59 10.93
C HIS A 156 -12.24 13.33 10.05
N ASN A 157 -12.45 13.38 8.74
CA ASN A 157 -11.51 13.98 7.78
C ASN A 157 -10.09 13.40 7.91
N CYS A 158 -9.98 12.07 7.92
CA CYS A 158 -8.74 11.32 7.96
C CYS A 158 -8.47 10.69 6.60
N LEU A 159 -7.19 10.53 6.27
CA LEU A 159 -6.77 9.71 5.15
C LEU A 159 -6.88 8.23 5.51
N LEU A 160 -7.11 7.38 4.51
CA LEU A 160 -7.09 5.93 4.66
C LEU A 160 -6.08 5.34 3.67
N MET A 161 -5.16 4.55 4.17
CA MET A 161 -4.25 3.72 3.37
C MET A 161 -4.63 2.25 3.55
N VAL A 162 -4.74 1.55 2.44
CA VAL A 162 -5.02 0.11 2.42
C VAL A 162 -3.83 -0.60 1.77
N ASP A 163 -3.21 -1.52 2.49
CA ASP A 163 -2.25 -2.48 1.92
C ASP A 163 -3.05 -3.66 1.34
N ASP A 164 -3.11 -3.74 0.03
CA ASP A 164 -3.90 -4.74 -0.68
C ASP A 164 -3.01 -5.81 -1.36
N ALA A 165 -1.85 -6.11 -0.75
CA ALA A 165 -0.89 -7.09 -1.28
C ALA A 165 -1.48 -8.51 -1.39
N HIS A 166 -2.50 -8.82 -0.61
CA HIS A 166 -3.19 -10.12 -0.57
C HIS A 166 -4.66 -10.05 -1.01
N GLY A 167 -5.17 -8.89 -1.38
CA GLY A 167 -6.55 -8.66 -1.80
C GLY A 167 -6.79 -8.60 -3.29
#